data_fa40ed41165e99915a42cc7f7e0ca313
#
_entry.id   fa40ed41165e99915a42cc7f7e0ca313
#
_cell.length_a   1.000
_cell.length_b   1.000
_cell.length_c   1.000
_cell.angle_alpha   90.00
_cell.angle_beta   90.00
_cell.angle_gamma   90.00
#
_symmetry.space_group_name_H-M   'P 1'
#
loop_
_entity.id
_entity.type
_entity.pdbx_description
1 polymer ?
#
loop_
_entity_poly.entity_id
_entity_poly.type
_entity_poly.pdbx_seq_one_letter_code
_entity_poly.pdbx_strand_id
1 'polypeptide(L)'
;MKWCRYQNGDTASYGIIEGENVIEISGDPFGEYSRQSTSRPLNGVKLLPPVIPSTFYAAGINYREHIIEMAEKRGEEPQFPPNADVGYRANNALTGQDDPIIVPKDATELLQYEGELVVVFGKKCKNVSESEALDYVFGYTIGNDVSERTWQRGDRTFWRAKNTDTFKPMGPWIVTDLEPDDLHVTINLNDKLVGEYDVKDAIFSVRHYISKMSQYLTIYPGDVLWMGTDGAPENMKDGDVVEIGINDIGVL
;
A
#
# COMPACT_ATOMS: atom_id res chain seq x y z
N MET A 1 -6.04 -0.17 16.76
CA MET A 1 -4.69 -0.13 17.38
C MET A 1 -3.69 0.27 16.32
N LYS A 2 -2.58 1.02 16.63
CA LYS A 2 -1.57 1.43 15.64
C LYS A 2 -0.27 0.67 15.86
N TRP A 3 0.21 -0.03 14.82
CA TRP A 3 1.41 -0.86 14.85
C TRP A 3 2.48 -0.29 13.91
N CYS A 4 3.68 -0.05 14.42
CA CYS A 4 4.80 0.40 13.60
C CYS A 4 5.95 -0.59 13.61
N ARG A 5 6.76 -0.52 12.56
CA ARG A 5 8.09 -1.11 12.51
C ARG A 5 9.09 0.04 12.40
N TYR A 6 10.11 0.04 13.23
CA TYR A 6 11.05 1.17 13.35
C TYR A 6 12.48 0.69 13.48
N GLN A 7 13.42 1.57 13.16
CA GLN A 7 14.84 1.31 13.30
C GLN A 7 15.25 1.36 14.78
N ASN A 8 15.89 0.30 15.24
CA ASN A 8 16.41 0.18 16.60
C ASN A 8 17.90 -0.22 16.54
N GLY A 9 18.80 0.78 16.56
CA GLY A 9 20.21 0.58 16.23
C GLY A 9 20.38 0.03 14.82
N ASP A 10 21.09 -1.09 14.70
CA ASP A 10 21.32 -1.77 13.40
C ASP A 10 20.22 -2.77 13.03
N THR A 11 19.16 -2.88 13.85
CA THR A 11 18.06 -3.82 13.65
C THR A 11 16.74 -3.09 13.50
N ALA A 12 15.68 -3.84 13.15
CA ALA A 12 14.31 -3.36 13.16
C ALA A 12 13.54 -3.98 14.34
N SER A 13 12.72 -3.18 15.01
CA SER A 13 11.80 -3.60 16.05
C SER A 13 10.37 -3.26 15.68
N TYR A 14 9.42 -4.00 16.24
CA TYR A 14 8.01 -3.65 16.20
C TYR A 14 7.59 -2.91 17.47
N GLY A 15 6.59 -2.05 17.34
CA GLY A 15 6.01 -1.33 18.45
C GLY A 15 4.54 -0.98 18.24
N ILE A 16 3.88 -0.65 19.33
CA ILE A 16 2.52 -0.13 19.36
C ILE A 16 2.60 1.37 19.65
N ILE A 17 1.93 2.17 18.81
CA ILE A 17 1.88 3.63 19.01
C ILE A 17 0.76 3.96 19.98
N GLU A 18 1.10 4.64 21.08
CA GLU A 18 0.17 5.16 22.07
C GLU A 18 0.46 6.66 22.31
N GLY A 19 -0.48 7.50 21.86
CA GLY A 19 -0.25 8.93 21.83
C GLY A 19 0.97 9.28 20.98
N GLU A 20 1.95 9.96 21.60
CA GLU A 20 3.19 10.36 20.93
C GLU A 20 4.35 9.38 21.18
N ASN A 21 4.07 8.18 21.66
CA ASN A 21 5.11 7.22 22.02
C ASN A 21 4.95 5.90 21.28
N VAL A 22 6.07 5.24 21.01
CA VAL A 22 6.17 3.87 20.55
C VAL A 22 6.51 2.98 21.74
N ILE A 23 5.62 2.07 22.08
CA ILE A 23 5.84 1.03 23.09
C ILE A 23 6.41 -0.19 22.37
N GLU A 24 7.64 -0.54 22.71
CA GLU A 24 8.33 -1.70 22.10
C GLU A 24 7.58 -3.00 22.43
N ILE A 25 7.54 -3.91 21.46
CA ILE A 25 7.07 -5.27 21.67
C ILE A 25 8.20 -6.27 21.46
N SER A 26 8.10 -7.43 22.10
CA SER A 26 8.86 -8.62 21.73
C SER A 26 7.92 -9.69 21.22
N GLY A 27 8.42 -10.54 20.31
CA GLY A 27 7.60 -11.55 19.63
C GLY A 27 7.16 -11.09 18.24
N ASP A 28 6.07 -11.67 17.75
CA ASP A 28 5.55 -11.46 16.39
C ASP A 28 4.23 -10.69 16.45
N PRO A 29 4.10 -9.54 15.78
CA PRO A 29 2.84 -8.79 15.72
C PRO A 29 1.68 -9.60 15.15
N PHE A 30 1.95 -10.60 14.31
CA PHE A 30 0.95 -11.49 13.71
C PHE A 30 0.70 -12.77 14.52
N GLY A 31 1.38 -12.95 15.66
CA GLY A 31 1.31 -14.12 16.50
C GLY A 31 1.30 -13.76 17.98
N GLU A 32 2.15 -14.42 18.75
CA GLU A 32 2.32 -14.11 20.17
C GLU A 32 3.31 -12.97 20.35
N TYR A 33 2.91 -11.96 21.08
CA TYR A 33 3.76 -10.83 21.45
C TYR A 33 3.56 -10.42 22.90
N SER A 34 4.55 -9.74 23.45
CA SER A 34 4.44 -9.09 24.75
C SER A 34 4.92 -7.64 24.68
N ARG A 35 4.20 -6.76 25.36
CA ARG A 35 4.57 -5.34 25.49
C ARG A 35 5.73 -5.22 26.44
N GLN A 36 6.72 -4.41 26.07
CA GLN A 36 7.87 -4.12 26.89
C GLN A 36 7.66 -2.84 27.71
N SER A 37 8.47 -2.62 28.72
CA SER A 37 8.50 -1.37 29.46
C SER A 37 9.20 -0.23 28.70
N THR A 38 9.90 -0.54 27.63
CA THR A 38 10.61 0.45 26.80
C THR A 38 9.60 1.27 26.01
N SER A 39 9.69 2.59 26.18
CA SER A 39 8.90 3.57 25.45
C SER A 39 9.83 4.61 24.84
N ARG A 40 9.56 5.02 23.59
CA ARG A 40 10.33 6.01 22.84
C ARG A 40 9.40 7.05 22.23
N PRO A 41 9.78 8.34 22.19
CA PRO A 41 9.02 9.33 21.44
C PRO A 41 8.89 8.91 19.95
N LEU A 42 7.70 9.02 19.39
CA LEU A 42 7.43 8.65 17.98
C LEU A 42 8.27 9.50 17.01
N ASN A 43 8.42 10.79 17.29
CA ASN A 43 9.25 11.71 16.50
C ASN A 43 10.77 11.46 16.63
N GLY A 44 11.18 10.57 17.53
CA GLY A 44 12.58 10.19 17.76
C GLY A 44 12.97 8.87 17.11
N VAL A 45 12.07 8.21 16.38
CA VAL A 45 12.34 6.94 15.70
C VAL A 45 12.19 7.08 14.19
N LYS A 46 13.06 6.42 13.44
CA LYS A 46 12.87 6.25 11.99
C LYS A 46 11.88 5.12 11.75
N LEU A 47 10.72 5.47 11.17
CA LEU A 47 9.74 4.49 10.72
C LEU A 47 10.25 3.75 9.48
N LEU A 48 10.03 2.46 9.45
CA LEU A 48 10.36 1.55 8.36
C LEU A 48 9.05 1.05 7.72
N PRO A 49 9.09 0.43 6.53
CA PRO A 49 7.91 -0.26 6.03
C PRO A 49 7.32 -1.13 7.14
N PRO A 50 6.02 -0.97 7.48
CA PRO A 50 5.46 -1.56 8.70
C PRO A 50 5.42 -3.08 8.69
N VAL A 51 5.58 -3.68 7.51
CA VAL A 51 5.77 -5.11 7.31
C VAL A 51 6.66 -5.35 6.09
N ILE A 52 7.45 -6.43 6.12
CA ILE A 52 8.12 -6.98 4.93
C ILE A 52 7.36 -8.26 4.57
N PRO A 53 6.50 -8.24 3.56
CA PRO A 53 5.63 -9.37 3.27
C PRO A 53 6.41 -10.56 2.71
N SER A 54 5.94 -11.78 3.02
CA SER A 54 6.42 -12.98 2.33
C SER A 54 5.93 -13.01 0.88
N THR A 55 4.68 -12.55 0.67
CA THR A 55 4.12 -12.35 -0.67
C THR A 55 3.50 -10.95 -0.78
N PHE A 56 3.91 -10.24 -1.80
CA PHE A 56 3.45 -8.89 -2.08
C PHE A 56 2.48 -8.92 -3.25
N TYR A 57 1.19 -8.96 -2.95
CA TYR A 57 0.12 -8.91 -3.95
C TYR A 57 -0.27 -7.46 -4.26
N ALA A 58 -0.66 -7.23 -5.51
CA ALA A 58 -1.20 -5.94 -5.94
C ALA A 58 -2.38 -6.16 -6.89
N ALA A 59 -3.48 -5.49 -6.64
CA ALA A 59 -4.63 -5.48 -7.51
C ALA A 59 -4.25 -4.96 -8.90
N GLY A 60 -4.90 -5.49 -9.91
CA GLY A 60 -4.93 -4.89 -11.23
C GLY A 60 -5.72 -3.59 -11.21
N ILE A 61 -6.13 -3.12 -12.39
CA ILE A 61 -6.94 -1.90 -12.49
C ILE A 61 -8.26 -2.10 -11.73
N ASN A 62 -8.58 -1.23 -10.77
CA ASN A 62 -9.66 -1.45 -9.82
C ASN A 62 -10.58 -0.25 -9.58
N TYR A 63 -10.37 0.89 -10.27
CA TYR A 63 -11.21 2.06 -10.13
C TYR A 63 -11.79 2.51 -11.47
N ARG A 64 -13.09 2.85 -11.46
CA ARG A 64 -13.86 3.16 -12.68
C ARG A 64 -13.40 4.45 -13.34
N GLU A 65 -13.23 5.51 -12.56
CA GLU A 65 -12.84 6.82 -13.06
C GLU A 65 -11.47 6.76 -13.75
N HIS A 66 -10.52 6.02 -13.17
CA HIS A 66 -9.22 5.77 -13.79
C HIS A 66 -9.34 5.11 -15.18
N ILE A 67 -10.24 4.12 -15.34
CA ILE A 67 -10.49 3.45 -16.63
C ILE A 67 -11.10 4.42 -17.64
N ILE A 68 -12.06 5.21 -17.20
CA ILE A 68 -12.75 6.20 -18.06
C ILE A 68 -11.74 7.24 -18.55
N GLU A 69 -10.97 7.83 -17.63
CA GLU A 69 -9.95 8.82 -18.01
C GLU A 69 -8.88 8.25 -18.98
N MET A 70 -8.45 7.01 -18.74
CA MET A 70 -7.49 6.36 -19.63
C MET A 70 -8.06 6.10 -21.02
N ALA A 71 -9.32 5.70 -21.11
CA ALA A 71 -10.03 5.47 -22.37
C ALA A 71 -10.21 6.78 -23.14
N GLU A 72 -10.64 7.85 -22.46
CA GLU A 72 -10.77 9.18 -23.04
C GLU A 72 -9.45 9.71 -23.63
N LYS A 73 -8.35 9.59 -22.86
CA LYS A 73 -6.99 9.99 -23.31
C LYS A 73 -6.53 9.22 -24.56
N ARG A 74 -7.07 8.03 -24.80
CA ARG A 74 -6.76 7.17 -25.97
C ARG A 74 -7.79 7.30 -27.09
N GLY A 75 -8.93 7.94 -26.86
CA GLY A 75 -10.06 7.99 -27.78
C GLY A 75 -10.74 6.62 -27.97
N GLU A 76 -10.77 5.81 -26.91
CA GLU A 76 -11.31 4.44 -26.88
C GLU A 76 -12.54 4.38 -25.97
N GLU A 77 -13.38 3.36 -26.14
CA GLU A 77 -14.45 3.06 -25.18
C GLU A 77 -13.87 2.40 -23.93
N PRO A 78 -14.31 2.78 -22.71
CA PRO A 78 -13.81 2.22 -21.47
C PRO A 78 -14.12 0.72 -21.36
N GLN A 79 -13.09 -0.09 -21.07
CA GLN A 79 -13.21 -1.54 -20.90
C GLN A 79 -13.00 -1.89 -19.42
N PHE A 80 -14.06 -2.28 -18.74
CA PHE A 80 -14.01 -2.67 -17.34
C PHE A 80 -13.58 -4.14 -17.19
N PRO A 81 -12.72 -4.47 -16.21
CA PRO A 81 -12.28 -5.84 -16.00
C PRO A 81 -13.46 -6.72 -15.57
N PRO A 82 -13.66 -7.90 -16.19
CA PRO A 82 -14.75 -8.79 -15.82
C PRO A 82 -14.51 -9.56 -14.52
N ASN A 83 -13.26 -9.62 -14.06
CA ASN A 83 -12.83 -10.32 -12.85
C ASN A 83 -11.72 -9.54 -12.17
N ALA A 84 -11.61 -9.70 -10.85
CA ALA A 84 -10.47 -9.23 -10.07
C ALA A 84 -9.18 -9.89 -10.60
N ASP A 85 -8.17 -9.08 -10.85
CA ASP A 85 -6.85 -9.51 -11.32
C ASP A 85 -5.79 -9.15 -10.29
N VAL A 86 -4.79 -10.02 -10.13
CA VAL A 86 -3.76 -9.88 -9.10
C VAL A 86 -2.38 -10.05 -9.72
N GLY A 87 -1.58 -9.00 -9.60
CA GLY A 87 -0.15 -9.04 -9.87
C GLY A 87 0.67 -9.16 -8.60
N TYR A 88 1.98 -9.08 -8.77
CA TYR A 88 2.96 -9.15 -7.69
C TYR A 88 3.88 -7.94 -7.73
N ARG A 89 4.42 -7.58 -6.55
CA ARG A 89 5.49 -6.60 -6.41
C ARG A 89 6.68 -7.24 -5.72
N ALA A 90 7.84 -6.62 -5.85
CA ALA A 90 9.09 -7.14 -5.28
C ALA A 90 9.48 -6.38 -4.00
N ASN A 91 9.91 -7.11 -2.98
CA ASN A 91 10.29 -6.53 -1.70
C ASN A 91 11.50 -5.58 -1.76
N ASN A 92 12.38 -5.71 -2.77
CA ASN A 92 13.48 -4.76 -2.97
C ASN A 92 13.00 -3.33 -3.25
N ALA A 93 11.78 -3.18 -3.78
CA ALA A 93 11.19 -1.88 -4.08
C ALA A 93 10.63 -1.16 -2.84
N LEU A 94 10.45 -1.88 -1.70
CA LEU A 94 9.90 -1.29 -0.48
C LEU A 94 10.84 -0.23 0.10
N THR A 95 10.25 0.89 0.51
CA THR A 95 10.91 1.94 1.31
C THR A 95 9.94 2.50 2.34
N GLY A 96 10.44 3.19 3.35
CA GLY A 96 9.64 3.63 4.49
C GLY A 96 9.17 5.08 4.39
N GLN A 97 8.57 5.52 5.50
CA GLN A 97 8.16 6.91 5.68
C GLN A 97 9.34 7.87 5.49
N ASP A 98 9.11 8.96 4.75
CA ASP A 98 10.10 10.01 4.47
C ASP A 98 11.38 9.55 3.76
N ASP A 99 11.43 8.32 3.28
CA ASP A 99 12.55 7.85 2.47
C ASP A 99 12.43 8.38 1.03
N PRO A 100 13.55 8.75 0.38
CA PRO A 100 13.50 9.26 -0.98
C PRO A 100 13.20 8.16 -2.00
N ILE A 101 12.41 8.50 -3.03
CA ILE A 101 12.26 7.69 -4.24
C ILE A 101 13.43 7.99 -5.16
N ILE A 102 14.29 7.01 -5.40
CA ILE A 102 15.50 7.15 -6.24
C ILE A 102 15.15 6.81 -7.69
N VAL A 103 15.17 7.81 -8.54
CA VAL A 103 14.82 7.67 -9.96
C VAL A 103 16.05 7.20 -10.75
N PRO A 104 15.99 6.07 -11.48
CA PRO A 104 17.07 5.63 -12.37
C PRO A 104 17.35 6.63 -13.49
N LYS A 105 18.61 6.69 -13.93
CA LYS A 105 19.06 7.67 -14.95
C LYS A 105 18.41 7.53 -16.31
N ASP A 106 17.89 6.35 -16.63
CA ASP A 106 17.19 6.03 -17.89
C ASP A 106 15.68 6.12 -17.78
N ALA A 107 15.14 6.54 -16.61
CA ALA A 107 13.73 6.86 -16.48
C ALA A 107 13.34 8.09 -17.29
N THR A 108 12.09 8.14 -17.73
CA THR A 108 11.55 9.28 -18.46
C THR A 108 10.83 10.26 -17.51
N GLU A 109 10.33 11.35 -18.06
CA GLU A 109 9.48 12.30 -17.31
C GLU A 109 8.09 11.76 -16.95
N LEU A 110 7.76 10.54 -17.36
CA LEU A 110 6.46 9.90 -17.08
C LEU A 110 6.48 9.05 -15.80
N LEU A 111 7.15 9.54 -14.76
CA LEU A 111 7.14 8.93 -13.43
C LEU A 111 5.93 9.43 -12.64
N GLN A 112 5.08 8.52 -12.18
CA GLN A 112 3.84 8.85 -11.49
C GLN A 112 3.72 8.13 -10.15
N TYR A 113 3.05 8.80 -9.21
CA TYR A 113 2.60 8.22 -7.94
C TYR A 113 1.29 7.44 -8.13
N GLU A 114 1.03 6.50 -7.27
CA GLU A 114 -0.26 5.80 -7.14
C GLU A 114 -0.52 5.58 -5.65
N GLY A 115 -1.31 6.47 -5.04
CA GLY A 115 -1.72 6.30 -3.64
C GLY A 115 -2.73 5.17 -3.52
N GLU A 116 -2.47 4.23 -2.60
CA GLU A 116 -3.25 3.01 -2.46
C GLU A 116 -3.50 2.64 -1.01
N LEU A 117 -4.68 2.08 -0.74
CA LEU A 117 -4.91 1.31 0.48
C LEU A 117 -4.13 0.00 0.40
N VAL A 118 -3.44 -0.34 1.47
CA VAL A 118 -2.73 -1.61 1.63
C VAL A 118 -3.39 -2.45 2.72
N VAL A 119 -3.88 -3.62 2.36
CA VAL A 119 -4.42 -4.62 3.29
C VAL A 119 -3.27 -5.49 3.80
N VAL A 120 -3.15 -5.65 5.10
CA VAL A 120 -2.17 -6.54 5.75
C VAL A 120 -2.90 -7.73 6.34
N PHE A 121 -2.53 -8.94 5.95
CA PHE A 121 -3.16 -10.16 6.44
C PHE A 121 -2.64 -10.56 7.82
N GLY A 122 -3.55 -11.03 8.70
CA GLY A 122 -3.24 -11.45 10.06
C GLY A 122 -3.39 -12.94 10.33
N LYS A 123 -4.07 -13.64 9.43
CA LYS A 123 -4.32 -15.09 9.60
C LYS A 123 -4.15 -15.81 8.27
N LYS A 124 -3.80 -17.10 8.35
CA LYS A 124 -3.76 -17.98 7.18
C LYS A 124 -5.15 -18.06 6.56
N CYS A 125 -5.26 -17.67 5.29
CA CYS A 125 -6.50 -17.51 4.54
C CYS A 125 -6.54 -18.49 3.37
N LYS A 126 -7.60 -19.31 3.28
CA LYS A 126 -7.84 -20.25 2.17
C LYS A 126 -9.33 -20.58 2.07
N ASN A 127 -9.92 -20.44 0.87
CA ASN A 127 -11.34 -20.70 0.57
C ASN A 127 -12.29 -19.91 1.49
N VAL A 128 -12.04 -18.62 1.65
CA VAL A 128 -12.80 -17.73 2.55
C VAL A 128 -13.93 -17.07 1.77
N SER A 129 -15.10 -16.95 2.37
CA SER A 129 -16.23 -16.19 1.82
C SER A 129 -16.04 -14.68 1.97
N GLU A 130 -16.75 -13.88 1.17
CA GLU A 130 -16.70 -12.41 1.31
C GLU A 130 -17.17 -11.94 2.69
N SER A 131 -18.14 -12.61 3.28
CA SER A 131 -18.64 -12.27 4.62
C SER A 131 -17.65 -12.52 5.75
N GLU A 132 -16.71 -13.43 5.57
CA GLU A 132 -15.65 -13.77 6.54
C GLU A 132 -14.31 -13.07 6.23
N ALA A 133 -14.20 -12.42 5.08
CA ALA A 133 -12.93 -11.95 4.55
C ALA A 133 -12.15 -11.05 5.52
N LEU A 134 -12.82 -10.12 6.19
CA LEU A 134 -12.16 -9.18 7.09
C LEU A 134 -11.66 -9.83 8.40
N ASP A 135 -12.17 -11.01 8.78
CA ASP A 135 -11.65 -11.76 9.93
C ASP A 135 -10.20 -12.22 9.75
N TYR A 136 -9.69 -12.18 8.51
CA TYR A 136 -8.32 -12.54 8.14
C TYR A 136 -7.39 -11.34 7.97
N VAL A 137 -7.94 -10.13 8.03
CA VAL A 137 -7.16 -8.89 7.95
C VAL A 137 -6.61 -8.55 9.33
N PHE A 138 -5.32 -8.21 9.39
CA PHE A 138 -4.69 -7.66 10.58
C PHE A 138 -4.99 -6.15 10.70
N GLY A 139 -4.91 -5.46 9.59
CA GLY A 139 -5.13 -4.03 9.51
C GLY A 139 -4.77 -3.46 8.16
N TYR A 140 -4.68 -2.14 8.11
CA TYR A 140 -4.47 -1.38 6.88
C TYR A 140 -3.32 -0.39 7.04
N THR A 141 -2.64 -0.14 5.93
CA THR A 141 -1.61 0.88 5.82
C THR A 141 -1.71 1.57 4.46
N ILE A 142 -0.81 2.49 4.18
CA ILE A 142 -0.79 3.28 2.94
C ILE A 142 0.38 2.84 2.08
N GLY A 143 0.20 2.84 0.77
CA GLY A 143 1.25 2.58 -0.19
C GLY A 143 1.27 3.61 -1.33
N ASN A 144 2.45 3.79 -1.93
CA ASN A 144 2.63 4.54 -3.17
C ASN A 144 3.21 3.60 -4.24
N ASP A 145 2.35 3.09 -5.16
CA ASP A 145 2.77 2.19 -6.26
C ASP A 145 3.41 2.97 -7.40
N VAL A 146 4.54 3.63 -7.11
CA VAL A 146 5.29 4.45 -8.08
C VAL A 146 5.51 3.68 -9.37
N SER A 147 5.19 4.35 -10.49
CA SER A 147 5.16 3.74 -11.81
C SER A 147 5.87 4.63 -12.84
N GLU A 148 6.83 4.07 -13.55
CA GLU A 148 7.38 4.69 -14.75
C GLU A 148 6.56 4.25 -15.97
N ARG A 149 5.77 5.14 -16.53
CA ARG A 149 4.73 4.81 -17.51
C ARG A 149 5.26 4.42 -18.88
N THR A 150 6.42 4.92 -19.28
CA THR A 150 7.05 4.52 -20.53
C THR A 150 7.50 3.07 -20.46
N TRP A 151 8.14 2.69 -19.36
CA TRP A 151 8.55 1.30 -19.13
C TRP A 151 7.35 0.37 -18.99
N GLN A 152 6.29 0.83 -18.30
CA GLN A 152 5.07 0.06 -18.09
C GLN A 152 4.43 -0.41 -19.42
N ARG A 153 4.52 0.40 -20.49
CA ARG A 153 3.99 0.04 -21.82
C ARG A 153 4.76 -1.11 -22.49
N GLY A 154 6.03 -1.30 -22.13
CA GLY A 154 6.90 -2.32 -22.71
C GLY A 154 7.16 -3.52 -21.81
N ASP A 155 7.05 -3.36 -20.50
CA ASP A 155 7.35 -4.40 -19.52
C ASP A 155 6.14 -5.33 -19.33
N ARG A 156 6.17 -6.54 -19.85
CA ARG A 156 5.04 -7.51 -19.73
C ARG A 156 4.64 -7.82 -18.28
N THR A 157 5.59 -7.78 -17.36
CA THR A 157 5.39 -8.10 -15.93
C THR A 157 5.59 -6.90 -15.02
N PHE A 158 5.77 -5.70 -15.59
CA PHE A 158 6.05 -4.45 -14.87
C PHE A 158 7.30 -4.55 -13.96
N TRP A 159 8.24 -5.47 -14.26
CA TRP A 159 9.36 -5.78 -13.39
C TRP A 159 10.22 -4.55 -13.10
N ARG A 160 10.45 -3.71 -14.10
CA ARG A 160 11.19 -2.46 -13.99
C ARG A 160 10.27 -1.30 -13.63
N ALA A 161 9.17 -1.17 -14.38
CA ALA A 161 8.24 -0.05 -14.29
C ALA A 161 7.68 0.18 -12.87
N LYS A 162 7.47 -0.91 -12.13
CA LYS A 162 6.86 -0.89 -10.79
C LYS A 162 7.70 -1.53 -9.68
N ASN A 163 8.85 -2.15 -10.00
CA ASN A 163 9.66 -2.87 -8.99
C ASN A 163 11.12 -2.42 -8.92
N THR A 164 11.41 -1.24 -9.45
CA THR A 164 12.68 -0.56 -9.22
C THR A 164 12.82 -0.25 -7.72
N ASP A 165 14.04 -0.33 -7.20
CA ASP A 165 14.33 -0.01 -5.80
C ASP A 165 13.71 1.33 -5.40
N THR A 166 13.14 1.40 -4.21
CA THR A 166 12.44 2.57 -3.62
C THR A 166 11.09 2.94 -4.26
N PHE A 167 10.60 2.22 -5.27
CA PHE A 167 9.33 2.54 -5.94
C PHE A 167 8.07 2.10 -5.16
N LYS A 168 8.24 1.55 -3.96
CA LYS A 168 7.12 1.11 -3.10
C LYS A 168 7.22 1.67 -1.69
N PRO A 169 7.12 3.01 -1.53
CA PRO A 169 6.90 3.57 -0.20
C PRO A 169 5.68 2.93 0.45
N MET A 170 5.81 2.49 1.70
CA MET A 170 4.73 1.87 2.48
C MET A 170 4.83 2.30 3.95
N GLY A 171 3.74 2.82 4.49
CA GLY A 171 3.70 3.31 5.86
C GLY A 171 2.47 4.18 6.15
N PRO A 172 2.51 5.02 7.17
CA PRO A 172 3.56 5.10 8.20
C PRO A 172 3.51 3.94 9.20
N TRP A 173 2.34 3.34 9.40
CA TRP A 173 2.04 2.26 10.35
C TRP A 173 0.82 1.46 9.89
N ILE A 174 0.54 0.34 10.54
CA ILE A 174 -0.68 -0.45 10.32
C ILE A 174 -1.71 -0.04 11.38
N VAL A 175 -2.95 0.18 10.96
CA VAL A 175 -4.09 0.42 11.87
C VAL A 175 -5.06 -0.73 11.79
N THR A 176 -5.40 -1.33 12.95
CA THR A 176 -6.36 -2.42 13.07
C THR A 176 -7.77 -1.89 13.28
N ASP A 177 -8.75 -2.77 13.11
CA ASP A 177 -10.16 -2.53 13.48
C ASP A 177 -10.82 -1.37 12.69
N LEU A 178 -10.49 -1.25 11.40
CA LEU A 178 -11.14 -0.31 10.48
C LEU A 178 -12.05 -1.06 9.50
N GLU A 179 -13.13 -0.40 9.08
CA GLU A 179 -13.96 -0.83 7.95
C GLU A 179 -13.39 -0.19 6.67
N PRO A 180 -12.91 -0.99 5.68
CA PRO A 180 -12.26 -0.42 4.50
C PRO A 180 -13.20 0.43 3.64
N ASP A 181 -14.51 0.17 3.66
CA ASP A 181 -15.48 0.93 2.87
C ASP A 181 -15.73 2.35 3.41
N ASP A 182 -15.29 2.65 4.65
CA ASP A 182 -15.37 3.98 5.27
C ASP A 182 -14.09 4.82 5.01
N LEU A 183 -13.09 4.26 4.32
CA LEU A 183 -11.81 4.90 4.11
C LEU A 183 -11.83 5.80 2.86
N HIS A 184 -11.23 6.98 3.02
CA HIS A 184 -11.06 7.99 1.99
C HIS A 184 -9.58 8.29 1.79
N VAL A 185 -9.14 8.25 0.55
CA VAL A 185 -7.75 8.50 0.14
C VAL A 185 -7.62 9.90 -0.40
N THR A 186 -6.61 10.62 0.06
CA THR A 186 -6.19 11.92 -0.49
C THR A 186 -4.75 11.85 -0.97
N ILE A 187 -4.43 12.53 -2.06
CA ILE A 187 -3.09 12.56 -2.61
C ILE A 187 -2.70 14.03 -2.84
N ASN A 188 -1.62 14.46 -2.21
CA ASN A 188 -1.04 15.77 -2.41
C ASN A 188 0.31 15.65 -3.13
N LEU A 189 0.55 16.57 -4.06
CA LEU A 189 1.84 16.81 -4.69
C LEU A 189 2.28 18.23 -4.36
N ASN A 190 3.36 18.39 -3.59
CA ASN A 190 3.87 19.69 -3.14
C ASN A 190 2.76 20.54 -2.45
N ASP A 191 2.12 19.99 -1.42
CA ASP A 191 1.03 20.61 -0.64
C ASP A 191 -0.27 20.89 -1.44
N LYS A 192 -0.33 20.52 -2.72
CA LYS A 192 -1.52 20.68 -3.56
C LYS A 192 -2.29 19.36 -3.66
N LEU A 193 -3.56 19.37 -3.29
CA LEU A 193 -4.45 18.22 -3.54
C LEU A 193 -4.57 17.97 -5.05
N VAL A 194 -4.15 16.78 -5.48
CA VAL A 194 -4.13 16.38 -6.90
C VAL A 194 -5.02 15.18 -7.18
N GLY A 195 -5.51 14.49 -6.16
CA GLY A 195 -6.46 13.40 -6.29
C GLY A 195 -7.07 13.02 -4.94
N GLU A 196 -8.30 12.54 -4.99
CA GLU A 196 -9.00 11.98 -3.84
C GLU A 196 -10.05 10.96 -4.30
N TYR A 197 -10.30 9.91 -3.50
CA TYR A 197 -11.30 8.91 -3.82
C TYR A 197 -11.69 8.09 -2.57
N ASP A 198 -12.88 7.51 -2.61
CA ASP A 198 -13.33 6.58 -1.57
C ASP A 198 -12.94 5.13 -1.91
N VAL A 199 -12.48 4.37 -0.93
CA VAL A 199 -12.11 2.95 -1.13
C VAL A 199 -13.30 2.11 -1.60
N LYS A 200 -14.53 2.45 -1.15
CA LYS A 200 -15.77 1.78 -1.57
C LYS A 200 -16.10 1.91 -3.08
N ASP A 201 -15.50 2.88 -3.78
CA ASP A 201 -15.73 3.09 -5.22
C ASP A 201 -14.90 2.13 -6.10
N ALA A 202 -14.10 1.27 -5.47
CA ALA A 202 -13.40 0.19 -6.14
C ALA A 202 -14.38 -0.75 -6.87
N ILE A 203 -13.99 -1.21 -8.07
CA ILE A 203 -14.78 -2.16 -8.87
C ILE A 203 -14.95 -3.48 -8.10
N PHE A 204 -13.88 -3.93 -7.45
CA PHE A 204 -13.85 -5.11 -6.60
C PHE A 204 -13.41 -4.70 -5.20
N SER A 205 -14.27 -4.92 -4.21
CA SER A 205 -14.01 -4.58 -2.81
C SER A 205 -12.85 -5.41 -2.22
N VAL A 206 -12.33 -4.97 -1.06
CA VAL A 206 -11.36 -5.73 -0.27
C VAL A 206 -11.87 -7.15 0.01
N ARG A 207 -13.16 -7.28 0.39
CA ARG A 207 -13.81 -8.56 0.68
C ARG A 207 -13.81 -9.47 -0.54
N HIS A 208 -14.15 -8.92 -1.71
CA HIS A 208 -14.16 -9.65 -2.97
C HIS A 208 -12.77 -10.17 -3.34
N TYR A 209 -11.73 -9.30 -3.27
CA TYR A 209 -10.36 -9.71 -3.55
C TYR A 209 -9.89 -10.84 -2.64
N ILE A 210 -10.10 -10.72 -1.32
CA ILE A 210 -9.69 -11.75 -0.36
C ILE A 210 -10.40 -13.08 -0.65
N SER A 211 -11.73 -13.05 -0.83
CA SER A 211 -12.49 -14.24 -1.16
C SER A 211 -12.00 -14.88 -2.46
N LYS A 212 -11.86 -14.07 -3.52
CA LYS A 212 -11.45 -14.57 -4.83
C LYS A 212 -10.04 -15.14 -4.84
N MET A 213 -9.07 -14.42 -4.27
CA MET A 213 -7.68 -14.86 -4.16
C MET A 213 -7.56 -16.16 -3.38
N SER A 214 -8.26 -16.23 -2.24
CA SER A 214 -8.17 -17.40 -1.34
C SER A 214 -8.68 -18.70 -1.96
N GLN A 215 -9.48 -18.65 -3.02
CA GLN A 215 -9.88 -19.85 -3.78
C GLN A 215 -8.68 -20.53 -4.45
N TYR A 216 -7.72 -19.76 -4.91
CA TYR A 216 -6.56 -20.25 -5.66
C TYR A 216 -5.27 -20.25 -4.83
N LEU A 217 -5.06 -19.23 -4.03
CA LEU A 217 -3.84 -18.98 -3.27
C LEU A 217 -4.06 -19.29 -1.79
N THR A 218 -3.03 -19.71 -1.08
CA THR A 218 -3.00 -19.65 0.38
C THR A 218 -2.26 -18.39 0.77
N ILE A 219 -2.93 -17.51 1.49
CA ILE A 219 -2.40 -16.22 1.95
C ILE A 219 -1.99 -16.40 3.41
N TYR A 220 -0.89 -15.81 3.81
CA TYR A 220 -0.30 -15.99 5.14
C TYR A 220 -0.27 -14.67 5.93
N PRO A 221 -0.17 -14.75 7.28
CA PRO A 221 0.06 -13.57 8.11
C PRO A 221 1.27 -12.76 7.63
N GLY A 222 1.13 -11.44 7.57
CA GLY A 222 2.16 -10.54 7.06
C GLY A 222 2.21 -10.39 5.54
N ASP A 223 1.50 -11.19 4.74
CA ASP A 223 1.31 -10.91 3.32
C ASP A 223 0.52 -9.60 3.16
N VAL A 224 0.71 -8.91 2.05
CA VAL A 224 0.01 -7.65 1.75
C VAL A 224 -0.72 -7.71 0.41
N LEU A 225 -1.83 -6.98 0.33
CA LEU A 225 -2.55 -6.72 -0.91
C LEU A 225 -2.73 -5.20 -1.07
N TRP A 226 -2.14 -4.64 -2.11
CA TRP A 226 -2.35 -3.26 -2.53
C TRP A 226 -3.58 -3.19 -3.42
N MET A 227 -4.49 -2.23 -3.16
CA MET A 227 -5.86 -2.27 -3.70
C MET A 227 -6.05 -1.50 -5.00
N GLY A 228 -4.99 -0.90 -5.55
CA GLY A 228 -5.06 -0.02 -6.71
C GLY A 228 -5.41 1.42 -6.35
N THR A 229 -5.35 2.29 -7.33
CA THR A 229 -5.56 3.74 -7.24
C THR A 229 -6.58 4.22 -8.26
N ASP A 230 -7.17 5.37 -8.01
CA ASP A 230 -8.04 6.06 -8.97
C ASP A 230 -7.26 6.92 -9.99
N GLY A 231 -5.94 6.79 -10.02
CA GLY A 231 -5.08 7.37 -11.02
C GLY A 231 -4.06 8.38 -10.50
N ALA A 232 -3.29 8.94 -11.44
CA ALA A 232 -2.29 9.97 -11.19
C ALA A 232 -2.35 11.01 -12.32
N PRO A 233 -2.86 12.19 -12.05
CA PRO A 233 -3.03 13.22 -13.09
C PRO A 233 -1.71 13.91 -13.49
N GLU A 234 -0.71 13.93 -12.61
CA GLU A 234 0.53 14.68 -12.79
C GLU A 234 1.76 13.76 -12.67
N ASN A 235 2.85 14.15 -13.36
CA ASN A 235 4.13 13.46 -13.25
C ASN A 235 4.98 14.08 -12.13
N MET A 236 5.75 13.26 -11.44
CA MET A 236 6.73 13.69 -10.45
C MET A 236 8.02 14.18 -11.11
N LYS A 237 8.68 15.14 -10.47
CA LYS A 237 9.99 15.68 -10.82
C LYS A 237 10.94 15.57 -9.63
N ASP A 238 12.22 15.76 -9.89
CA ASP A 238 13.21 15.86 -8.82
C ASP A 238 12.89 16.98 -7.85
N GLY A 239 12.90 16.68 -6.56
CA GLY A 239 12.54 17.58 -5.46
C GLY A 239 11.05 17.64 -5.13
N ASP A 240 10.18 16.96 -5.87
CA ASP A 240 8.76 16.86 -5.51
C ASP A 240 8.54 16.02 -4.24
N VAL A 241 7.52 16.39 -3.47
CA VAL A 241 7.03 15.65 -2.31
C VAL A 241 5.63 15.15 -2.58
N VAL A 242 5.41 13.86 -2.42
CA VAL A 242 4.10 13.22 -2.50
C VAL A 242 3.65 12.81 -1.11
N GLU A 243 2.47 13.23 -0.72
CA GLU A 243 1.81 12.84 0.52
C GLU A 243 0.52 12.08 0.19
N ILE A 244 0.37 10.90 0.74
CA ILE A 244 -0.84 10.08 0.59
C ILE A 244 -1.47 9.95 1.95
N GLY A 245 -2.64 10.56 2.12
CA GLY A 245 -3.43 10.49 3.34
C GLY A 245 -4.56 9.47 3.21
N ILE A 246 -4.79 8.71 4.28
CA ILE A 246 -6.02 7.92 4.45
C ILE A 246 -6.55 8.23 5.84
N ASN A 247 -7.86 8.64 5.90
CA ASN A 247 -8.50 8.93 7.20
C ASN A 247 -8.35 7.74 8.15
N ASP A 248 -8.28 8.02 9.45
CA ASP A 248 -8.08 7.05 10.52
C ASP A 248 -6.74 6.27 10.49
N ILE A 249 -6.00 6.29 9.36
CA ILE A 249 -4.66 5.72 9.27
C ILE A 249 -3.62 6.81 9.53
N GLY A 250 -3.48 7.78 8.64
CA GLY A 250 -2.49 8.84 8.73
C GLY A 250 -2.03 9.32 7.35
N VAL A 251 -0.77 9.76 7.26
CA VAL A 251 -0.15 10.26 6.03
C VAL A 251 1.20 9.56 5.82
N LEU A 252 1.42 9.04 4.63
CA LEU A 252 2.69 8.51 4.12
C LEU A 252 3.37 9.59 3.28
#